data_172fadddea51385aa23d49ad49420466
#
_entry.id   172fadddea51385aa23d49ad49420466
#
_cell.length_a   1.000
_cell.length_b   1.000
_cell.length_c   1.000
_cell.angle_alpha   90.00
_cell.angle_beta   90.00
_cell.angle_gamma   90.00
#
_symmetry.space_group_name_H-M   'P 1'
#
loop_
_entity.id
_entity.type
_entity.pdbx_description
1 polymer ?
#
loop_
_entity_poly.entity_id
_entity_poly.type
_entity_poly.pdbx_seq_one_letter_code
_entity_poly.pdbx_strand_id
1 'polypeptide(L)'
;MAAPSASGEAGGSGGARTPRPRRDRELNRRKLLAAAREVFRDHGLKATLDDVARHAGLGVGTAYRHFPNKQALIDELVDDMFARVEEATREGAEDADAWRGLTVSLERVAELQALDRGLREVVLHSERAVPAGLRHREQIRRNVDLVVERAKEQGVLRADAEPWDLVVIQQMLAAVTERSGQPELWRRYLKLLLDGLRAGPERTEPLPGEDYGKRLDVQGPNWIGPPPPGADVPAPPCD
;
A
#
# COMPACT_ATOMS: atom_id res chain seq x y z
N MET A 1 -79.28 -34.12 -3.86
CA MET A 1 -78.48 -34.32 -5.12
C MET A 1 -77.19 -33.62 -5.00
N ALA A 2 -76.12 -34.42 -4.97
CA ALA A 2 -74.75 -34.25 -5.50
C ALA A 2 -73.91 -32.99 -5.20
N ALA A 3 -72.92 -33.23 -4.38
CA ALA A 3 -71.59 -32.51 -4.43
C ALA A 3 -70.93 -32.77 -5.78
N PRO A 4 -69.80 -32.05 -6.15
CA PRO A 4 -68.51 -32.43 -5.63
C PRO A 4 -67.53 -31.30 -5.38
N SER A 5 -66.65 -31.55 -4.45
CA SER A 5 -65.23 -31.35 -4.27
C SER A 5 -64.38 -30.66 -5.40
N ALA A 6 -63.58 -29.72 -5.03
CA ALA A 6 -62.33 -29.49 -5.69
C ALA A 6 -61.24 -29.02 -4.70
N SER A 7 -60.25 -29.88 -4.50
CA SER A 7 -59.01 -29.68 -3.78
C SER A 7 -58.11 -28.71 -4.53
N GLY A 8 -57.57 -27.71 -3.85
CA GLY A 8 -56.51 -26.83 -4.38
C GLY A 8 -55.28 -26.99 -3.55
N GLU A 9 -54.31 -27.74 -4.04
CA GLU A 9 -52.97 -27.85 -3.51
C GLU A 9 -52.19 -26.56 -3.78
N ALA A 10 -51.81 -25.85 -2.73
CA ALA A 10 -50.85 -24.78 -2.81
C ALA A 10 -49.43 -25.36 -2.59
N GLY A 11 -48.80 -25.70 -3.66
CA GLY A 11 -47.37 -26.06 -3.68
C GLY A 11 -46.50 -24.86 -3.42
N GLY A 12 -46.03 -24.69 -2.20
CA GLY A 12 -44.99 -23.74 -1.85
C GLY A 12 -43.64 -24.21 -2.38
N SER A 13 -43.23 -23.73 -3.56
CA SER A 13 -41.87 -23.92 -4.04
C SER A 13 -40.94 -22.96 -3.35
N GLY A 14 -40.28 -23.43 -2.30
CA GLY A 14 -39.10 -22.79 -1.71
C GLY A 14 -37.97 -22.75 -2.73
N GLY A 15 -37.88 -21.65 -3.45
CA GLY A 15 -36.78 -21.38 -4.36
C GLY A 15 -35.45 -21.31 -3.60
N ALA A 16 -34.74 -22.42 -3.54
CA ALA A 16 -33.33 -22.42 -3.15
C ALA A 16 -32.59 -21.44 -4.05
N ARG A 17 -32.17 -20.31 -3.49
CA ARG A 17 -31.30 -19.34 -4.17
C ARG A 17 -29.99 -20.04 -4.46
N THR A 18 -29.79 -20.49 -5.68
CA THR A 18 -28.54 -20.99 -6.19
C THR A 18 -27.49 -19.89 -6.01
N PRO A 19 -26.41 -20.11 -5.25
CA PRO A 19 -25.35 -19.13 -5.09
C PRO A 19 -24.80 -18.77 -6.47
N ARG A 20 -24.64 -17.50 -6.75
CA ARG A 20 -24.02 -17.06 -8.02
C ARG A 20 -22.53 -17.41 -7.95
N PRO A 21 -22.01 -18.37 -8.72
CA PRO A 21 -20.65 -18.92 -8.57
C PRO A 21 -19.55 -17.86 -8.66
N ARG A 22 -19.83 -16.78 -9.40
CA ARG A 22 -18.88 -15.66 -9.59
C ARG A 22 -18.77 -14.79 -8.33
N ARG A 23 -19.87 -14.58 -7.60
CA ARG A 23 -19.90 -13.77 -6.37
C ARG A 23 -19.20 -14.49 -5.21
N ASP A 24 -19.41 -15.81 -5.11
CA ASP A 24 -18.77 -16.62 -4.07
C ASP A 24 -17.26 -16.75 -4.32
N ARG A 25 -16.84 -16.82 -5.59
CA ARG A 25 -15.43 -16.82 -5.95
C ARG A 25 -14.75 -15.52 -5.53
N GLU A 26 -15.36 -14.38 -5.83
CA GLU A 26 -14.81 -13.07 -5.44
C GLU A 26 -14.78 -12.90 -3.91
N LEU A 27 -15.81 -13.34 -3.20
CA LEU A 27 -15.86 -13.32 -1.74
C LEU A 27 -14.73 -14.17 -1.13
N ASN A 28 -14.50 -15.37 -1.65
CA ASN A 28 -13.45 -16.25 -1.18
C ASN A 28 -12.05 -15.66 -1.47
N ARG A 29 -11.86 -15.02 -2.64
CA ARG A 29 -10.62 -14.31 -2.97
C ARG A 29 -10.32 -13.21 -1.96
N ARG A 30 -11.30 -12.36 -1.62
CA ARG A 30 -11.16 -11.31 -0.60
C ARG A 30 -10.86 -11.87 0.79
N LYS A 31 -11.49 -12.97 1.18
CA LYS A 31 -11.19 -13.66 2.44
C LYS A 31 -9.74 -14.14 2.49
N LEU A 32 -9.23 -14.74 1.40
CA LEU A 32 -7.85 -15.20 1.32
C LEU A 32 -6.87 -14.02 1.42
N LEU A 33 -7.12 -12.90 0.74
CA LEU A 33 -6.26 -11.72 0.81
C LEU A 33 -6.27 -11.08 2.21
N ALA A 34 -7.44 -11.00 2.87
CA ALA A 34 -7.53 -10.50 4.24
C ALA A 34 -6.76 -11.40 5.22
N ALA A 35 -6.99 -12.72 5.15
CA ALA A 35 -6.29 -13.70 5.96
C ALA A 35 -4.78 -13.68 5.72
N ALA A 36 -4.36 -13.50 4.47
CA ALA A 36 -2.94 -13.43 4.12
C ALA A 36 -2.23 -12.25 4.78
N ARG A 37 -2.86 -11.07 4.85
CA ARG A 37 -2.29 -9.91 5.56
C ARG A 37 -2.06 -10.21 7.03
N GLU A 38 -3.01 -10.85 7.70
CA GLU A 38 -2.90 -11.22 9.11
C GLU A 38 -1.82 -12.27 9.33
N VAL A 39 -1.84 -13.34 8.54
CA VAL A 39 -0.89 -14.45 8.65
C VAL A 39 0.54 -14.00 8.33
N PHE A 40 0.75 -13.17 7.31
CA PHE A 40 2.08 -12.64 7.00
C PHE A 40 2.56 -11.59 8.01
N ARG A 41 1.67 -10.83 8.65
CA ARG A 41 2.04 -9.95 9.74
C ARG A 41 2.58 -10.73 10.95
N ASP A 42 1.96 -11.86 11.28
CA ASP A 42 2.26 -12.63 12.48
C ASP A 42 3.42 -13.62 12.26
N HIS A 43 3.54 -14.19 11.07
CA HIS A 43 4.48 -15.27 10.74
C HIS A 43 5.51 -14.92 9.65
N GLY A 44 5.41 -13.72 9.05
CA GLY A 44 6.30 -13.28 7.98
C GLY A 44 6.30 -14.23 6.77
N LEU A 45 7.42 -14.25 6.05
CA LEU A 45 7.61 -15.09 4.86
C LEU A 45 7.65 -16.61 5.13
N LYS A 46 7.64 -17.05 6.38
CA LYS A 46 7.59 -18.49 6.70
C LYS A 46 6.19 -19.09 6.51
N ALA A 47 5.15 -18.25 6.56
CA ALA A 47 3.77 -18.69 6.37
C ALA A 47 3.54 -19.31 5.00
N THR A 48 2.69 -20.30 4.93
CA THR A 48 2.33 -21.03 3.71
C THR A 48 0.94 -20.64 3.20
N LEU A 49 0.62 -20.99 1.96
CA LEU A 49 -0.74 -20.81 1.42
C LEU A 49 -1.77 -21.65 2.18
N ASP A 50 -1.35 -22.79 2.73
CA ASP A 50 -2.21 -23.66 3.56
C ASP A 50 -2.55 -22.99 4.89
N ASP A 51 -1.60 -22.25 5.50
CA ASP A 51 -1.85 -21.48 6.71
C ASP A 51 -2.86 -20.38 6.44
N VAL A 52 -2.72 -19.69 5.32
CA VAL A 52 -3.68 -18.67 4.87
C VAL A 52 -5.06 -19.26 4.63
N ALA A 53 -5.16 -20.41 3.96
CA ALA A 53 -6.44 -21.08 3.72
C ALA A 53 -7.13 -21.45 5.03
N ARG A 54 -6.38 -22.00 5.98
CA ARG A 54 -6.87 -22.38 7.31
C ARG A 54 -7.34 -21.16 8.09
N HIS A 55 -6.58 -20.08 8.07
CA HIS A 55 -6.96 -18.83 8.74
C HIS A 55 -8.20 -18.19 8.12
N ALA A 56 -8.36 -18.26 6.78
CA ALA A 56 -9.54 -17.80 6.06
C ALA A 56 -10.81 -18.64 6.28
N GLY A 57 -10.69 -19.79 6.96
CA GLY A 57 -11.78 -20.76 7.09
C GLY A 57 -12.17 -21.42 5.76
N LEU A 58 -11.22 -21.55 4.83
CA LEU A 58 -11.43 -22.12 3.51
C LEU A 58 -10.63 -23.43 3.33
N GLY A 59 -11.16 -24.31 2.49
CA GLY A 59 -10.41 -25.51 2.14
C GLY A 59 -9.14 -25.18 1.33
N VAL A 60 -8.03 -25.89 1.61
CA VAL A 60 -6.74 -25.74 0.91
C VAL A 60 -6.90 -25.79 -0.61
N GLY A 61 -7.68 -26.76 -1.13
CA GLY A 61 -7.98 -26.87 -2.56
C GLY A 61 -8.72 -25.65 -3.13
N THR A 62 -9.48 -24.90 -2.31
CA THR A 62 -10.09 -23.64 -2.72
C THR A 62 -9.04 -22.54 -2.84
N ALA A 63 -8.11 -22.44 -1.90
CA ALA A 63 -7.01 -21.47 -1.95
C ALA A 63 -6.14 -21.68 -3.22
N TYR A 64 -5.75 -22.90 -3.53
CA TYR A 64 -4.95 -23.20 -4.73
C TYR A 64 -5.70 -22.97 -6.05
N ARG A 65 -7.03 -23.00 -6.07
CA ARG A 65 -7.82 -22.58 -7.25
C ARG A 65 -7.80 -21.08 -7.48
N HIS A 66 -7.62 -20.29 -6.42
CA HIS A 66 -7.51 -18.82 -6.50
C HIS A 66 -6.07 -18.39 -6.75
N PHE A 67 -5.13 -18.99 -6.07
CA PHE A 67 -3.72 -18.68 -6.12
C PHE A 67 -2.93 -19.96 -6.33
N PRO A 68 -2.36 -20.18 -7.53
CA PRO A 68 -1.67 -21.44 -7.86
C PRO A 68 -0.45 -21.71 -6.98
N ASN A 69 0.08 -20.67 -6.36
CA ASN A 69 1.19 -20.73 -5.41
C ASN A 69 1.18 -19.52 -4.50
N LYS A 70 2.02 -19.52 -3.47
CA LYS A 70 2.19 -18.44 -2.52
C LYS A 70 2.61 -17.12 -3.19
N GLN A 71 3.48 -17.20 -4.22
CA GLN A 71 3.95 -16.01 -4.93
C GLN A 71 2.79 -15.26 -5.61
N ALA A 72 1.87 -15.96 -6.26
CA ALA A 72 0.69 -15.34 -6.88
C ALA A 72 -0.20 -14.62 -5.86
N LEU A 73 -0.30 -15.13 -4.63
CA LEU A 73 -0.99 -14.46 -3.54
C LEU A 73 -0.25 -13.18 -3.10
N ILE A 74 1.08 -13.28 -2.98
CA ILE A 74 1.95 -12.14 -2.64
C ILE A 74 1.85 -11.06 -3.70
N ASP A 75 1.97 -11.41 -4.97
CA ASP A 75 1.92 -10.47 -6.09
C ASP A 75 0.62 -9.66 -6.08
N GLU A 76 -0.50 -10.30 -5.76
CA GLU A 76 -1.78 -9.61 -5.65
C GLU A 76 -1.87 -8.71 -4.41
N LEU A 77 -1.33 -9.14 -3.28
CA LEU A 77 -1.27 -8.28 -2.08
C LEU A 77 -0.43 -7.04 -2.32
N VAL A 78 0.69 -7.18 -3.02
CA VAL A 78 1.56 -6.06 -3.41
C VAL A 78 0.83 -5.12 -4.36
N ASP A 79 0.14 -5.68 -5.36
CA ASP A 79 -0.64 -4.90 -6.32
C ASP A 79 -1.77 -4.11 -5.65
N ASP A 80 -2.52 -4.72 -4.74
CA ASP A 80 -3.57 -4.05 -3.95
C ASP A 80 -2.99 -2.95 -3.05
N MET A 81 -1.82 -3.18 -2.44
CA MET A 81 -1.13 -2.16 -1.65
C MET A 81 -0.78 -0.94 -2.51
N PHE A 82 -0.18 -1.15 -3.68
CA PHE A 82 0.17 -0.06 -4.59
C PHE A 82 -1.05 0.67 -5.15
N ALA A 83 -2.15 -0.05 -5.44
CA ALA A 83 -3.41 0.56 -5.86
C ALA A 83 -3.97 1.51 -4.77
N ARG A 84 -3.86 1.12 -3.50
CA ARG A 84 -4.29 1.97 -2.37
C ARG A 84 -3.38 3.18 -2.16
N VAL A 85 -2.07 3.04 -2.39
CA VAL A 85 -1.13 4.16 -2.37
C VAL A 85 -1.41 5.12 -3.53
N GLU A 86 -1.66 4.59 -4.73
CA GLU A 86 -2.06 5.40 -5.89
C GLU A 86 -3.33 6.22 -5.59
N GLU A 87 -4.34 5.57 -5.01
CA GLU A 87 -5.59 6.26 -4.65
C GLU A 87 -5.36 7.35 -3.61
N ALA A 88 -4.57 7.09 -2.56
CA ALA A 88 -4.25 8.08 -1.52
C ALA A 88 -3.50 9.29 -2.10
N THR A 89 -2.55 9.05 -2.99
CA THR A 89 -1.78 10.12 -3.64
C THR A 89 -2.62 10.89 -4.67
N ARG A 90 -3.53 10.23 -5.39
CA ARG A 90 -4.48 10.86 -6.32
C ARG A 90 -5.42 11.81 -5.59
N GLU A 91 -6.05 11.37 -4.50
CA GLU A 91 -6.93 12.21 -3.69
C GLU A 91 -6.18 13.43 -3.15
N GLY A 92 -4.93 13.26 -2.71
CA GLY A 92 -4.08 14.37 -2.27
C GLY A 92 -3.75 15.35 -3.40
N ALA A 93 -3.47 14.86 -4.60
CA ALA A 93 -3.18 15.70 -5.75
C ALA A 93 -4.41 16.48 -6.25
N GLU A 94 -5.61 15.96 -6.08
CA GLU A 94 -6.88 16.57 -6.47
C GLU A 94 -7.43 17.57 -5.42
N ASP A 95 -6.91 17.55 -4.18
CA ASP A 95 -7.39 18.43 -3.11
C ASP A 95 -7.13 19.91 -3.44
N ALA A 96 -8.14 20.77 -3.30
CA ALA A 96 -8.03 22.21 -3.57
C ALA A 96 -7.00 22.90 -2.66
N ASP A 97 -6.89 22.47 -1.40
CA ASP A 97 -5.84 22.85 -0.45
C ASP A 97 -4.66 21.90 -0.60
N ALA A 98 -3.62 22.31 -1.30
CA ALA A 98 -2.48 21.45 -1.59
C ALA A 98 -1.71 21.02 -0.33
N TRP A 99 -1.69 21.83 0.74
CA TRP A 99 -1.08 21.41 2.00
C TRP A 99 -1.88 20.31 2.69
N ARG A 100 -3.20 20.44 2.72
CA ARG A 100 -4.07 19.39 3.25
C ARG A 100 -3.94 18.10 2.42
N GLY A 101 -3.96 18.22 1.09
CA GLY A 101 -3.79 17.10 0.17
C GLY A 101 -2.47 16.36 0.40
N LEU A 102 -1.37 17.09 0.51
CA LEU A 102 -0.06 16.54 0.82
C LEU A 102 -0.03 15.84 2.19
N THR A 103 -0.56 16.49 3.23
CA THR A 103 -0.57 15.95 4.59
C THR A 103 -1.41 14.68 4.68
N VAL A 104 -2.65 14.70 4.18
CA VAL A 104 -3.58 13.57 4.23
C VAL A 104 -3.05 12.39 3.42
N SER A 105 -2.45 12.63 2.25
CA SER A 105 -1.86 11.54 1.45
C SER A 105 -0.68 10.89 2.16
N LEU A 106 0.21 11.67 2.78
CA LEU A 106 1.34 11.14 3.55
C LEU A 106 0.86 10.35 4.78
N GLU A 107 -0.15 10.83 5.50
CA GLU A 107 -0.75 10.11 6.63
C GLU A 107 -1.35 8.77 6.19
N ARG A 108 -2.14 8.75 5.12
CA ARG A 108 -2.74 7.52 4.60
C ARG A 108 -1.71 6.50 4.13
N VAL A 109 -0.67 6.94 3.41
CA VAL A 109 0.40 6.05 2.98
C VAL A 109 1.16 5.48 4.18
N ALA A 110 1.45 6.29 5.21
CA ALA A 110 2.09 5.81 6.43
C ALA A 110 1.20 4.81 7.20
N GLU A 111 -0.11 5.04 7.27
CA GLU A 111 -1.07 4.06 7.83
C GLU A 111 -1.06 2.74 7.09
N LEU A 112 -1.10 2.76 5.75
CA LEU A 112 -1.03 1.56 4.92
C LEU A 112 0.26 0.77 5.21
N GLN A 113 1.39 1.45 5.30
CA GLN A 113 2.68 0.83 5.59
C GLN A 113 2.76 0.27 7.02
N ALA A 114 2.14 0.93 8.00
CA ALA A 114 2.11 0.46 9.38
C ALA A 114 1.24 -0.79 9.56
N LEU A 115 0.11 -0.88 8.83
CA LEU A 115 -0.81 -2.00 8.90
C LEU A 115 -0.28 -3.26 8.17
N ASP A 116 0.45 -3.08 7.06
CA ASP A 116 0.92 -4.16 6.21
C ASP A 116 2.41 -4.50 6.44
N ARG A 117 2.84 -4.53 7.72
CA ARG A 117 4.23 -4.80 8.11
C ARG A 117 4.78 -6.09 7.49
N GLY A 118 4.00 -7.16 7.49
CA GLY A 118 4.39 -8.45 6.90
C GLY A 118 4.55 -8.38 5.39
N LEU A 119 3.69 -7.64 4.71
CA LEU A 119 3.77 -7.44 3.27
C LEU A 119 4.98 -6.58 2.88
N ARG A 120 5.33 -5.59 3.69
CA ARG A 120 6.53 -4.77 3.49
C ARG A 120 7.80 -5.61 3.56
N GLU A 121 7.93 -6.53 4.54
CA GLU A 121 9.04 -7.47 4.61
C GLU A 121 9.15 -8.29 3.32
N VAL A 122 7.98 -8.72 2.78
CA VAL A 122 7.89 -9.40 1.50
C VAL A 122 8.36 -8.52 0.35
N VAL A 123 7.91 -7.29 0.28
CA VAL A 123 8.28 -6.32 -0.79
C VAL A 123 9.76 -5.99 -0.74
N LEU A 124 10.31 -5.79 0.46
CA LEU A 124 11.73 -5.45 0.66
C LEU A 124 12.69 -6.61 0.34
N HIS A 125 12.25 -7.87 0.56
CA HIS A 125 13.10 -9.05 0.38
C HIS A 125 12.78 -9.87 -0.86
N SER A 126 11.79 -9.48 -1.67
CA SER A 126 11.39 -10.20 -2.87
C SER A 126 11.78 -9.43 -4.13
N GLU A 127 12.87 -9.85 -4.77
CA GLU A 127 13.25 -9.35 -6.11
C GLU A 127 12.13 -9.51 -7.15
N ARG A 128 11.16 -10.41 -6.89
CA ARG A 128 10.04 -10.73 -7.78
C ARG A 128 8.79 -9.91 -7.54
N ALA A 129 8.64 -9.28 -6.38
CA ALA A 129 7.47 -8.44 -6.09
C ALA A 129 7.47 -7.09 -6.84
N VAL A 130 8.61 -6.71 -7.40
CA VAL A 130 8.81 -5.47 -8.15
C VAL A 130 7.88 -5.34 -9.36
N PRO A 131 7.67 -6.37 -10.21
CA PRO A 131 6.77 -6.25 -11.38
C PRO A 131 5.31 -5.99 -11.02
N ALA A 132 4.82 -6.55 -9.89
CA ALA A 132 3.41 -6.44 -9.51
C ALA A 132 2.97 -4.98 -9.27
N GLY A 133 3.85 -4.12 -8.73
CA GLY A 133 3.54 -2.71 -8.47
C GLY A 133 3.89 -1.73 -9.59
N LEU A 134 4.55 -2.16 -10.67
CA LEU A 134 5.11 -1.25 -11.69
C LEU A 134 4.06 -0.35 -12.35
N ARG A 135 2.85 -0.88 -12.61
CA ARG A 135 1.78 -0.11 -13.24
C ARG A 135 1.28 1.07 -12.40
N HIS A 136 1.32 0.95 -11.08
CA HIS A 136 0.88 2.00 -10.15
C HIS A 136 1.95 3.07 -9.92
N ARG A 137 3.23 2.71 -9.98
CA ARG A 137 4.35 3.58 -9.63
C ARG A 137 4.40 4.86 -10.43
N GLU A 138 4.19 4.76 -11.74
CA GLU A 138 4.23 5.94 -12.62
C GLU A 138 3.08 6.90 -12.29
N GLN A 139 1.90 6.39 -11.94
CA GLN A 139 0.78 7.24 -11.54
C GLN A 139 1.01 7.84 -10.15
N ILE A 140 1.53 7.06 -9.19
CA ILE A 140 1.92 7.56 -7.87
C ILE A 140 2.93 8.70 -8.02
N ARG A 141 3.96 8.51 -8.85
CA ARG A 141 4.97 9.55 -9.12
C ARG A 141 4.33 10.83 -9.64
N ARG A 142 3.47 10.74 -10.67
CA ARG A 142 2.74 11.90 -11.22
C ARG A 142 1.89 12.61 -10.18
N ASN A 143 1.21 11.88 -9.33
CA ASN A 143 0.39 12.44 -8.27
C ASN A 143 1.24 13.19 -7.23
N VAL A 144 2.40 12.61 -6.86
CA VAL A 144 3.36 13.24 -5.94
C VAL A 144 3.97 14.49 -6.55
N ASP A 145 4.41 14.44 -7.81
CA ASP A 145 4.94 15.61 -8.54
C ASP A 145 3.89 16.74 -8.54
N LEU A 146 2.64 16.42 -8.87
CA LEU A 146 1.55 17.40 -8.96
C LEU A 146 1.23 18.05 -7.60
N VAL A 147 1.14 17.28 -6.51
CA VAL A 147 0.82 17.85 -5.19
C VAL A 147 1.95 18.73 -4.68
N VAL A 148 3.22 18.37 -4.94
CA VAL A 148 4.40 19.18 -4.59
C VAL A 148 4.41 20.50 -5.37
N GLU A 149 4.21 20.46 -6.69
CA GLU A 149 4.14 21.65 -7.55
C GLU A 149 3.03 22.61 -7.07
N ARG A 150 1.82 22.12 -6.86
CA ARG A 150 0.70 22.92 -6.38
C ARG A 150 0.95 23.50 -4.98
N ALA A 151 1.59 22.73 -4.08
CA ALA A 151 1.89 23.23 -2.73
C ALA A 151 2.98 24.32 -2.76
N LYS A 152 3.94 24.26 -3.70
CA LYS A 152 4.89 25.35 -3.96
C LYS A 152 4.20 26.57 -4.56
N GLU A 153 3.34 26.40 -5.56
CA GLU A 153 2.54 27.49 -6.18
C GLU A 153 1.64 28.22 -5.17
N GLN A 154 1.03 27.47 -4.24
CA GLN A 154 0.24 28.05 -3.14
C GLN A 154 1.10 28.68 -2.03
N GLY A 155 2.43 28.60 -2.11
CA GLY A 155 3.35 29.17 -1.13
C GLY A 155 3.27 28.50 0.25
N VAL A 156 2.76 27.27 0.34
CA VAL A 156 2.60 26.52 1.60
C VAL A 156 3.70 25.49 1.85
N LEU A 157 4.41 25.07 0.78
CA LEU A 157 5.57 24.20 0.82
C LEU A 157 6.84 25.01 0.54
N ARG A 158 7.93 24.71 1.21
CA ARG A 158 9.24 25.33 0.94
C ARG A 158 9.66 25.11 -0.53
N ALA A 159 10.25 26.12 -1.16
CA ALA A 159 10.54 26.13 -2.60
C ALA A 159 11.57 25.08 -3.02
N ASP A 160 12.46 24.70 -2.10
CA ASP A 160 13.55 23.73 -2.30
C ASP A 160 13.18 22.30 -1.92
N ALA A 161 11.92 22.03 -1.50
CA ALA A 161 11.45 20.65 -1.33
C ALA A 161 11.26 19.99 -2.70
N GLU A 162 11.63 18.73 -2.80
CA GLU A 162 11.52 17.95 -4.03
C GLU A 162 10.55 16.76 -3.85
N PRO A 163 9.90 16.26 -4.92
CA PRO A 163 8.99 15.11 -4.82
C PRO A 163 9.61 13.89 -4.15
N TRP A 164 10.89 13.64 -4.35
CA TRP A 164 11.62 12.52 -3.74
C TRP A 164 11.78 12.66 -2.22
N ASP A 165 11.74 13.89 -1.65
CA ASP A 165 11.76 14.08 -0.19
C ASP A 165 10.58 13.39 0.47
N LEU A 166 9.38 13.44 -0.15
CA LEU A 166 8.19 12.77 0.36
C LEU A 166 8.34 11.26 0.36
N VAL A 167 9.02 10.71 -0.64
CA VAL A 167 9.32 9.28 -0.72
C VAL A 167 10.29 8.86 0.38
N VAL A 168 11.36 9.64 0.60
CA VAL A 168 12.34 9.37 1.66
C VAL A 168 11.69 9.48 3.03
N ILE A 169 10.84 10.49 3.25
CA ILE A 169 10.06 10.64 4.49
C ILE A 169 9.25 9.36 4.76
N GLN A 170 8.54 8.83 3.77
CA GLN A 170 7.76 7.60 3.93
C GLN A 170 8.65 6.41 4.32
N GLN A 171 9.82 6.27 3.73
CA GLN A 171 10.78 5.22 4.08
C GLN A 171 11.29 5.38 5.52
N MET A 172 11.61 6.61 5.95
CA MET A 172 12.02 6.91 7.32
C MET A 172 10.95 6.55 8.33
N LEU A 173 9.69 6.92 8.06
CA LEU A 173 8.54 6.61 8.92
C LEU A 173 8.31 5.10 9.03
N ALA A 174 8.41 4.38 7.91
CA ALA A 174 8.32 2.94 7.89
C ALA A 174 9.41 2.28 8.72
N ALA A 175 10.68 2.71 8.59
CA ALA A 175 11.81 2.20 9.34
C ALA A 175 11.68 2.47 10.85
N VAL A 176 11.24 3.66 11.24
CA VAL A 176 11.01 4.02 12.65
C VAL A 176 9.93 3.13 13.28
N THR A 177 8.82 2.93 12.61
CA THR A 177 7.72 2.08 13.07
C THR A 177 8.16 0.64 13.27
N GLU A 178 8.94 0.12 12.32
CA GLU A 178 9.45 -1.24 12.38
C GLU A 178 10.42 -1.46 13.55
N ARG A 179 11.41 -0.60 13.66
CA ARG A 179 12.48 -0.75 14.66
C ARG A 179 12.01 -0.51 16.08
N SER A 180 11.06 0.39 16.27
CA SER A 180 10.52 0.71 17.61
C SER A 180 9.51 -0.31 18.13
N GLY A 181 8.87 -1.07 17.23
CA GLY A 181 7.73 -1.93 17.55
C GLY A 181 6.47 -1.15 17.98
N GLN A 182 6.47 0.18 17.83
CA GLN A 182 5.34 1.06 18.19
C GLN A 182 4.59 1.49 16.91
N PRO A 183 3.40 0.94 16.63
CA PRO A 183 2.71 1.12 15.36
C PRO A 183 2.26 2.55 15.09
N GLU A 184 2.09 3.38 16.13
CA GLU A 184 1.62 4.77 16.00
C GLU A 184 2.75 5.81 16.06
N LEU A 185 4.00 5.39 16.25
CA LEU A 185 5.14 6.31 16.44
C LEU A 185 5.40 7.20 15.23
N TRP A 186 5.09 6.70 14.02
CA TRP A 186 5.22 7.44 12.78
C TRP A 186 4.43 8.76 12.76
N ARG A 187 3.28 8.84 13.45
CA ARG A 187 2.44 10.07 13.50
C ARG A 187 3.21 11.24 14.11
N ARG A 188 3.97 10.98 15.16
CA ARG A 188 4.80 12.02 15.79
C ARG A 188 5.87 12.54 14.85
N TYR A 189 6.59 11.63 14.19
CA TYR A 189 7.69 12.01 13.30
C TYR A 189 7.17 12.61 12.00
N LEU A 190 6.07 12.13 11.45
CA LEU A 190 5.43 12.77 10.30
C LEU A 190 5.11 14.23 10.61
N LYS A 191 4.52 14.53 11.79
CA LYS A 191 4.22 15.90 12.17
C LYS A 191 5.48 16.78 12.23
N LEU A 192 6.55 16.29 12.82
CA LEU A 192 7.83 17.02 12.89
C LEU A 192 8.41 17.30 11.49
N LEU A 193 8.33 16.31 10.59
CA LEU A 193 8.84 16.45 9.22
C LEU A 193 7.96 17.40 8.40
N LEU A 194 6.64 17.33 8.54
CA LEU A 194 5.71 18.27 7.91
C LEU A 194 5.96 19.71 8.36
N ASP A 195 6.17 19.94 9.65
CA ASP A 195 6.55 21.26 10.16
C ASP A 195 7.87 21.74 9.54
N GLY A 196 8.80 20.81 9.24
CA GLY A 196 10.05 21.06 8.51
C GLY A 196 9.86 21.43 7.03
N LEU A 197 8.81 20.93 6.40
CA LEU A 197 8.51 21.17 4.98
C LEU A 197 7.71 22.43 4.71
N ARG A 198 7.06 23.03 5.73
CA ARG A 198 6.26 24.25 5.53
C ARG A 198 7.11 25.42 5.04
N ALA A 199 6.57 26.21 4.13
CA ALA A 199 7.10 27.51 3.81
C ALA A 199 7.02 28.43 5.04
N GLY A 200 8.01 29.28 5.24
CA GLY A 200 8.02 30.25 6.35
C GLY A 200 9.11 31.28 6.20
N PRO A 201 8.90 32.52 6.73
CA PRO A 201 9.83 33.63 6.57
C PRO A 201 11.18 33.43 7.27
N GLU A 202 11.24 32.55 8.26
CA GLU A 202 12.47 32.23 9.01
C GLU A 202 13.35 31.18 8.33
N ARG A 203 12.89 30.60 7.22
CA ARG A 203 13.59 29.52 6.50
C ARG A 203 14.38 30.09 5.33
N THR A 204 15.52 30.68 5.64
CA THR A 204 16.40 31.31 4.66
C THR A 204 17.53 30.41 4.18
N GLU A 205 17.81 29.34 4.93
CA GLU A 205 18.85 28.38 4.56
C GLU A 205 18.28 27.26 3.67
N PRO A 206 18.79 27.09 2.44
CA PRO A 206 18.34 26.04 1.55
C PRO A 206 18.73 24.66 2.08
N LEU A 207 17.95 23.64 1.70
CA LEU A 207 18.31 22.25 1.97
C LEU A 207 19.61 21.91 1.22
N PRO A 208 20.54 21.19 1.85
CA PRO A 208 21.74 20.73 1.14
C PRO A 208 21.37 19.69 0.09
N GLY A 209 22.08 19.68 -1.03
CA GLY A 209 22.07 18.55 -1.95
C GLY A 209 21.01 18.58 -3.04
N GLU A 210 20.86 19.70 -3.76
CA GLU A 210 19.99 19.82 -4.95
C GLU A 210 20.12 18.68 -5.99
N ASP A 211 21.26 17.96 -6.00
CA ASP A 211 21.52 16.86 -6.94
C ASP A 211 21.26 15.45 -6.37
N TYR A 212 20.85 15.30 -5.11
CA TYR A 212 20.64 13.98 -4.52
C TYR A 212 19.48 13.21 -5.20
N GLY A 213 18.42 13.89 -5.58
CA GLY A 213 17.30 13.27 -6.30
C GLY A 213 17.68 12.65 -7.65
N LYS A 214 18.71 13.18 -8.31
CA LYS A 214 19.25 12.62 -9.55
C LYS A 214 20.15 11.40 -9.30
N ARG A 215 20.75 11.30 -8.11
CA ARG A 215 21.62 10.19 -7.71
C ARG A 215 20.88 9.05 -7.04
N LEU A 216 19.80 9.37 -6.34
CA LEU A 216 18.89 8.36 -5.84
C LEU A 216 18.06 7.87 -7.04
N ASP A 217 18.28 6.63 -7.47
CA ASP A 217 17.38 6.01 -8.45
C ASP A 217 16.00 5.75 -7.85
N VAL A 218 15.35 6.83 -7.41
CA VAL A 218 13.96 6.80 -6.92
C VAL A 218 12.97 6.44 -8.01
N GLN A 219 13.43 6.42 -9.27
CA GLN A 219 12.69 5.98 -10.45
C GLN A 219 12.98 4.51 -10.80
N GLY A 220 14.06 3.95 -10.21
CA GLY A 220 14.42 2.54 -10.42
C GLY A 220 13.45 1.56 -9.78
N PRO A 221 13.50 0.30 -10.21
CA PRO A 221 12.62 -0.75 -9.69
C PRO A 221 12.77 -0.97 -8.17
N ASN A 222 13.84 -0.46 -7.56
CA ASN A 222 14.19 -0.68 -6.16
C ASN A 222 14.02 0.54 -5.25
N TRP A 223 13.34 1.60 -5.69
CA TRP A 223 13.19 2.82 -4.88
C TRP A 223 12.47 2.61 -3.53
N ILE A 224 11.82 1.47 -3.33
CA ILE A 224 11.16 1.07 -2.06
C ILE A 224 12.02 0.08 -1.26
N GLY A 225 13.12 -0.43 -1.81
CA GLY A 225 13.98 -1.45 -1.19
C GLY A 225 15.44 -1.03 -1.07
N PRO A 226 16.26 -1.80 -0.33
CA PRO A 226 17.69 -1.60 -0.30
C PRO A 226 18.26 -1.71 -1.73
N PRO A 227 19.40 -1.05 -2.01
CA PRO A 227 20.07 -1.18 -3.30
C PRO A 227 20.34 -2.68 -3.59
N PRO A 228 20.28 -3.09 -4.86
CA PRO A 228 20.56 -4.46 -5.22
C PRO A 228 21.97 -4.86 -4.76
N PRO A 229 22.18 -6.12 -4.34
CA PRO A 229 23.48 -6.59 -3.96
C PRO A 229 24.45 -6.42 -5.16
N GLY A 230 25.50 -5.62 -4.98
CA GLY A 230 26.47 -5.28 -6.03
C GLY A 230 26.35 -3.86 -6.59
N ALA A 231 25.41 -3.04 -6.15
CA ALA A 231 25.48 -1.61 -6.41
C ALA A 231 26.67 -1.03 -5.64
N ASP A 232 27.63 -0.46 -6.37
CA ASP A 232 28.75 0.28 -5.77
C ASP A 232 28.18 1.47 -4.98
N VAL A 233 28.00 1.27 -3.69
CA VAL A 233 27.77 2.37 -2.75
C VAL A 233 29.13 3.01 -2.56
N PRO A 234 29.39 4.24 -3.03
CA PRO A 234 30.65 4.91 -2.77
C PRO A 234 30.85 4.99 -1.26
N ALA A 235 32.00 4.51 -0.79
CA ALA A 235 32.37 4.61 0.61
C ALA A 235 32.26 6.07 1.06
N PRO A 236 31.74 6.34 2.27
CA PRO A 236 31.73 7.69 2.80
C PRO A 236 33.17 8.22 2.83
N PRO A 237 33.38 9.51 2.53
CA PRO A 237 34.71 10.10 2.63
C PRO A 237 35.21 9.88 4.06
N CYS A 238 36.39 9.29 4.18
CA CYS A 238 37.12 9.19 5.44
C CYS A 238 37.63 10.61 5.77
N ASP A 239 37.07 11.20 6.82
CA ASP A 239 37.70 12.32 7.53
C ASP A 239 38.71 11.81 8.58
#